data_1f18a92e810c0fe34c15ce8a6bbb5b1c
#
_entry.id   1f18a92e810c0fe34c15ce8a6bbb5b1c
#
_cell.length_a   1.000
_cell.length_b   1.000
_cell.length_c   1.000
_cell.angle_alpha   90.00
_cell.angle_beta   90.00
_cell.angle_gamma   90.00
#
_symmetry.space_group_name_H-M   'P 1'
#
loop_
_entity.id
_entity.type
_entity.pdbx_description
1 polymer ?
#
loop_
_entity_poly.entity_id
_entity_poly.type
_entity_poly.pdbx_seq_one_letter_code
_entity_poly.pdbx_strand_id
1 'polypeptide(L)'
;MYWVKSDNGGFELLDGQQRTISICQYVQGDFSIDHMAFHNLTKTEQEQILNYPLMIYICEGTDKEKLDWFKIINIAGEQLTTQELRNAIYTGEWLTEAKKYFSKTHCPAYQIAGDYLSGSAIRQNYLETALKWIAARDGIEIEDYMSKHQHDTNCNDLWLYFQTVIN
;
A
#
# COMPACT_ATOMS: atom_id res chain seq x y z
N MET A 1 0.23 12.38 11.03
CA MET A 1 0.13 10.97 10.59
C MET A 1 -1.33 10.57 10.65
N TYR A 2 -1.76 9.65 9.82
CA TYR A 2 -3.16 9.25 9.72
C TYR A 2 -3.27 7.74 9.94
N TRP A 3 -4.12 7.36 10.88
CA TRP A 3 -4.31 5.98 11.33
C TRP A 3 -5.78 5.59 11.21
N VAL A 4 -6.04 4.29 11.06
CA VAL A 4 -7.39 3.69 11.05
C VAL A 4 -7.45 2.63 12.15
N LYS A 5 -8.59 2.49 12.79
CA LYS A 5 -8.84 1.36 13.70
C LYS A 5 -8.85 0.06 12.91
N SER A 6 -8.12 -0.93 13.39
CA SER A 6 -8.15 -2.28 12.85
C SER A 6 -9.25 -3.12 13.50
N ASP A 7 -9.89 -3.99 12.73
CA ASP A 7 -10.94 -4.90 13.23
C ASP A 7 -10.40 -5.88 14.29
N ASN A 8 -9.11 -6.17 14.25
CA ASN A 8 -8.42 -7.05 15.20
C ASN A 8 -7.96 -6.34 16.48
N GLY A 9 -8.35 -5.09 16.68
CA GLY A 9 -7.85 -4.20 17.73
C GLY A 9 -6.53 -3.54 17.33
N GLY A 10 -6.27 -2.34 17.86
CA GLY A 10 -5.11 -1.55 17.48
C GLY A 10 -5.40 -0.61 16.30
N PHE A 11 -4.33 -0.20 15.61
CA PHE A 11 -4.41 0.77 14.52
C PHE A 11 -3.56 0.35 13.34
N GLU A 12 -4.06 0.62 12.17
CA GLU A 12 -3.32 0.51 10.91
C GLU A 12 -2.89 1.90 10.44
N LEU A 13 -1.68 1.99 9.93
CA LEU A 13 -1.10 3.24 9.47
C LEU A 13 -1.52 3.51 8.02
N LEU A 14 -2.31 4.57 7.82
CA LEU A 14 -2.73 5.00 6.49
C LEU A 14 -1.67 5.88 5.83
N ASP A 15 -1.18 6.91 6.53
CA ASP A 15 -0.13 7.81 6.06
C ASP A 15 0.87 8.12 7.17
N GLY A 16 2.13 8.31 6.77
CA GLY A 16 3.25 8.58 7.65
C GLY A 16 4.15 7.37 7.91
N GLN A 17 4.05 6.31 7.10
CA GLN A 17 4.86 5.10 7.24
C GLN A 17 6.37 5.44 7.28
N GLN A 18 6.85 6.22 6.32
CA GLN A 18 8.27 6.61 6.29
C GLN A 18 8.68 7.40 7.53
N ARG A 19 7.84 8.34 7.98
CA ARG A 19 8.09 9.12 9.21
C ARG A 19 8.12 8.23 10.44
N THR A 20 7.17 7.31 10.57
CA THR A 20 7.12 6.36 11.69
C THR A 20 8.35 5.45 11.71
N ILE A 21 8.68 4.84 10.57
CA ILE A 21 9.86 3.98 10.44
C ILE A 21 11.13 4.76 10.78
N SER A 22 11.32 5.96 10.22
CA SER A 22 12.52 6.77 10.48
C SER A 22 12.66 7.15 11.94
N ILE A 23 11.57 7.53 12.62
CA ILE A 23 11.61 7.85 14.05
C ILE A 23 12.00 6.60 14.86
N CYS A 24 11.35 5.45 14.58
CA CYS A 24 11.65 4.20 15.28
C CYS A 24 13.11 3.77 15.07
N GLN A 25 13.59 3.76 13.82
CA GLN A 25 14.97 3.38 13.49
C GLN A 25 16.00 4.31 14.11
N TYR A 26 15.73 5.63 14.15
CA TYR A 26 16.63 6.57 14.82
C TYR A 26 16.73 6.30 16.33
N VAL A 27 15.60 6.10 16.99
CA VAL A 27 15.55 5.77 18.44
C VAL A 27 16.23 4.42 18.73
N GLN A 28 16.11 3.44 17.82
CA GLN A 28 16.79 2.15 17.91
C GLN A 28 18.30 2.24 17.65
N GLY A 29 18.76 3.33 17.02
CA GLY A 29 20.18 3.58 16.72
C GLY A 29 20.64 3.01 15.37
N ASP A 30 19.70 2.70 14.46
CA ASP A 30 19.99 2.12 13.14
C ASP A 30 20.70 3.13 12.21
N PHE A 31 20.56 4.41 12.46
CA PHE A 31 21.26 5.47 11.73
C PHE A 31 21.55 6.71 12.62
N SER A 32 22.32 7.62 12.10
CA SER A 32 22.68 8.89 12.77
C SER A 32 22.25 10.09 11.93
N ILE A 33 21.93 11.21 12.59
CA ILE A 33 21.68 12.51 11.99
C ILE A 33 22.85 13.41 12.36
N ASP A 34 23.50 14.04 11.39
CA ASP A 34 24.68 14.89 11.58
C ASP A 34 25.77 14.21 12.44
N HIS A 35 26.02 12.93 12.19
CA HIS A 35 26.95 12.07 12.94
C HIS A 35 26.55 11.79 14.40
N MET A 36 25.34 12.18 14.83
CA MET A 36 24.80 11.93 16.16
C MET A 36 23.76 10.81 16.11
N ALA A 37 24.09 9.66 16.67
CA ALA A 37 23.14 8.59 16.90
C ALA A 37 22.35 8.87 18.19
N PHE A 38 21.11 8.37 18.30
CA PHE A 38 20.24 8.62 19.45
C PHE A 38 20.92 8.32 20.80
N HIS A 39 21.65 7.21 20.89
CA HIS A 39 22.36 6.81 22.12
C HIS A 39 23.57 7.71 22.47
N ASN A 40 24.04 8.55 21.53
CA ASN A 40 25.11 9.55 21.75
C ASN A 40 24.58 10.91 22.22
N LEU A 41 23.27 11.09 22.20
CA LEU A 41 22.62 12.29 22.70
C LEU A 41 22.66 12.35 24.23
N THR A 42 22.61 13.54 24.79
CA THR A 42 22.43 13.73 26.24
C THR A 42 21.07 13.20 26.68
N LYS A 43 20.90 12.84 27.96
CA LYS A 43 19.62 12.38 28.49
C LYS A 43 18.49 13.37 28.24
N THR A 44 18.76 14.66 28.38
CA THR A 44 17.76 15.71 28.12
C THR A 44 17.30 15.73 26.67
N GLU A 45 18.23 15.58 25.70
CA GLU A 45 17.88 15.53 24.28
C GLU A 45 17.11 14.25 23.93
N GLN A 46 17.50 13.10 24.50
CA GLN A 46 16.75 11.85 24.34
C GLN A 46 15.32 11.99 24.87
N GLU A 47 15.14 12.56 26.06
CA GLU A 47 13.83 12.82 26.66
C GLU A 47 13.00 13.79 25.82
N GLN A 48 13.58 14.83 25.24
CA GLN A 48 12.88 15.74 24.34
C GLN A 48 12.34 15.02 23.11
N ILE A 49 13.13 14.11 22.51
CA ILE A 49 12.69 13.32 21.37
C ILE A 49 11.57 12.34 21.77
N LEU A 50 11.76 11.58 22.86
CA LEU A 50 10.78 10.58 23.31
C LEU A 50 9.46 11.19 23.79
N ASN A 51 9.49 12.38 24.35
CA ASN A 51 8.29 13.09 24.82
C ASN A 51 7.71 14.05 23.79
N TYR A 52 8.26 14.08 22.55
CA TYR A 52 7.73 14.94 21.51
C TYR A 52 6.33 14.51 21.10
N PRO A 53 5.31 15.38 21.24
CA PRO A 53 3.94 15.01 20.93
C PRO A 53 3.74 14.88 19.42
N LEU A 54 3.37 13.69 18.97
CA LEU A 54 3.04 13.42 17.58
C LEU A 54 1.54 13.66 17.35
N MET A 55 1.22 14.46 16.33
CA MET A 55 -0.16 14.65 15.91
C MET A 55 -0.60 13.46 15.05
N ILE A 56 -1.58 12.72 15.56
CA ILE A 56 -2.17 11.54 14.88
C ILE A 56 -3.66 11.82 14.68
N TYR A 57 -4.11 11.70 13.44
CA TYR A 57 -5.52 11.72 13.08
C TYR A 57 -6.01 10.28 12.96
N ILE A 58 -7.06 9.95 13.71
CA ILE A 58 -7.72 8.64 13.59
C ILE A 58 -8.86 8.82 12.60
N CYS A 59 -8.76 8.11 11.46
CA CYS A 59 -9.74 8.14 10.39
C CYS A 59 -10.76 7.03 10.61
N GLU A 60 -12.04 7.37 10.50
CA GLU A 60 -13.16 6.43 10.53
C GLU A 60 -13.94 6.59 9.23
N GLY A 61 -14.54 5.51 8.72
CA GLY A 61 -15.34 5.53 7.50
C GLY A 61 -15.24 4.23 6.73
N THR A 62 -16.02 4.15 5.66
CA THR A 62 -15.97 3.06 4.69
C THR A 62 -14.68 3.09 3.89
N ASP A 63 -14.29 1.99 3.28
CA ASP A 63 -13.08 1.90 2.46
C ASP A 63 -13.12 2.88 1.27
N LYS A 64 -14.32 3.14 0.74
CA LYS A 64 -14.51 4.13 -0.33
C LYS A 64 -14.20 5.55 0.17
N GLU A 65 -14.70 5.93 1.34
CA GLU A 65 -14.42 7.24 1.95
C GLU A 65 -12.94 7.39 2.29
N LYS A 66 -12.31 6.33 2.80
CA LYS A 66 -10.86 6.30 3.03
C LYS A 66 -10.09 6.51 1.72
N LEU A 67 -10.50 5.85 0.63
CA LEU A 67 -9.88 6.00 -0.70
C LEU A 67 -9.99 7.43 -1.23
N ASP A 68 -11.17 8.02 -1.15
CA ASP A 68 -11.41 9.39 -1.62
C ASP A 68 -10.61 10.40 -0.80
N TRP A 69 -10.52 10.21 0.50
CA TRP A 69 -9.72 11.03 1.37
C TRP A 69 -8.20 10.88 1.08
N PHE A 70 -7.73 9.65 0.84
CA PHE A 70 -6.34 9.41 0.42
C PHE A 70 -5.98 10.13 -0.88
N LYS A 71 -6.88 10.15 -1.85
CA LYS A 71 -6.69 10.92 -3.09
C LYS A 71 -6.46 12.40 -2.79
N ILE A 72 -7.20 12.96 -1.83
CA ILE A 72 -7.11 14.38 -1.47
C ILE A 72 -5.78 14.70 -0.79
N ILE A 73 -5.34 13.93 0.19
CA ILE A 73 -4.09 14.24 0.93
C ILE A 73 -2.83 13.99 0.12
N ASN A 74 -2.90 13.12 -0.89
CA ASN A 74 -1.75 12.75 -1.72
C ASN A 74 -1.42 13.80 -2.80
N ILE A 75 -2.20 14.89 -2.90
CA ILE A 75 -2.00 15.99 -3.88
C ILE A 75 -0.68 16.75 -3.60
N ALA A 76 -0.16 16.72 -2.38
CA ALA A 76 1.01 17.53 -1.96
C ALA A 76 2.36 16.80 -2.06
N GLY A 77 2.39 15.50 -2.44
CA GLY A 77 3.61 14.66 -2.52
C GLY A 77 3.82 14.00 -3.89
N GLU A 78 4.64 12.96 -3.94
CA GLU A 78 4.71 12.08 -5.11
C GLU A 78 3.36 11.38 -5.28
N GLN A 79 2.67 11.70 -6.37
CA GLN A 79 1.31 11.20 -6.60
C GLN A 79 1.33 9.68 -6.76
N LEU A 80 0.67 8.99 -5.85
CA LEU A 80 0.37 7.57 -5.99
C LEU A 80 -0.63 7.38 -7.14
N THR A 81 -0.46 6.32 -7.90
CA THR A 81 -1.47 5.90 -8.87
C THR A 81 -2.74 5.46 -8.14
N THR A 82 -3.88 5.50 -8.84
CA THR A 82 -5.16 5.03 -8.28
C THR A 82 -5.04 3.57 -7.78
N GLN A 83 -4.28 2.74 -8.48
CA GLN A 83 -4.08 1.34 -8.06
C GLN A 83 -3.18 1.23 -6.81
N GLU A 84 -2.17 2.08 -6.67
CA GLU A 84 -1.36 2.11 -5.44
C GLU A 84 -2.20 2.52 -4.22
N LEU A 85 -3.16 3.44 -4.42
CA LEU A 85 -4.12 3.82 -3.39
C LEU A 85 -5.06 2.67 -3.01
N ARG A 86 -5.63 1.96 -4.01
CA ARG A 86 -6.43 0.76 -3.78
C ARG A 86 -5.66 -0.30 -3.00
N ASN A 87 -4.39 -0.51 -3.37
CA ASN A 87 -3.52 -1.47 -2.70
C ASN A 87 -3.24 -1.14 -1.23
N ALA A 88 -3.28 0.13 -0.85
CA ALA A 88 -3.12 0.55 0.55
C ALA A 88 -4.37 0.25 1.39
N ILE A 89 -5.56 0.34 0.78
CA ILE A 89 -6.84 0.16 1.47
C ILE A 89 -7.22 -1.32 1.57
N TYR A 90 -7.14 -2.03 0.43
CA TYR A 90 -7.52 -3.44 0.34
C TYR A 90 -6.32 -4.36 0.59
N THR A 91 -5.48 -4.00 1.58
CA THR A 91 -4.34 -4.84 1.95
C THR A 91 -4.82 -6.17 2.55
N GLY A 92 -4.12 -7.26 2.21
CA GLY A 92 -4.49 -8.61 2.66
C GLY A 92 -3.65 -9.70 2.00
N GLU A 93 -3.96 -10.96 2.34
CA GLU A 93 -3.24 -12.11 1.78
C GLU A 93 -3.44 -12.20 0.27
N TRP A 94 -4.67 -12.00 -0.20
CA TRP A 94 -4.99 -11.96 -1.62
C TRP A 94 -4.13 -10.97 -2.41
N LEU A 95 -4.02 -9.72 -1.93
CA LEU A 95 -3.23 -8.69 -2.59
C LEU A 95 -1.74 -9.04 -2.56
N THR A 96 -1.27 -9.63 -1.46
CA THR A 96 0.12 -10.09 -1.34
C THR A 96 0.44 -11.14 -2.38
N GLU A 97 -0.46 -12.10 -2.61
CA GLU A 97 -0.34 -13.10 -3.68
C GLU A 97 -0.41 -12.43 -5.07
N ALA A 98 -1.40 -11.57 -5.33
CA ALA A 98 -1.54 -10.88 -6.61
C ALA A 98 -0.28 -10.09 -6.98
N LYS A 99 0.35 -9.42 -6.03
CA LYS A 99 1.61 -8.68 -6.27
C LYS A 99 2.76 -9.58 -6.73
N LYS A 100 2.79 -10.85 -6.38
CA LYS A 100 3.81 -11.80 -6.88
C LYS A 100 3.69 -12.00 -8.39
N TYR A 101 2.47 -12.02 -8.91
CA TYR A 101 2.19 -12.24 -10.33
C TYR A 101 2.27 -10.96 -11.16
N PHE A 102 1.88 -9.79 -10.58
CA PHE A 102 1.61 -8.58 -11.36
C PHE A 102 2.50 -7.38 -11.05
N SER A 103 3.20 -7.34 -9.89
CA SER A 103 3.78 -6.10 -9.37
C SER A 103 5.29 -6.13 -9.13
N LYS A 104 6.00 -7.09 -9.70
CA LYS A 104 7.47 -7.20 -9.60
C LYS A 104 8.13 -7.04 -10.95
N THR A 105 9.37 -6.60 -10.96
CA THR A 105 10.21 -6.63 -12.17
C THR A 105 10.28 -8.08 -12.68
N HIS A 106 10.05 -8.26 -13.98
CA HIS A 106 9.97 -9.58 -14.61
C HIS A 106 8.97 -10.56 -13.97
N CYS A 107 7.87 -10.03 -13.42
CA CYS A 107 6.79 -10.87 -12.87
C CYS A 107 6.15 -11.75 -13.98
N PRO A 108 5.42 -12.83 -13.59
CA PRO A 108 4.76 -13.71 -14.55
C PRO A 108 3.87 -12.97 -15.56
N ALA A 109 3.12 -11.95 -15.12
CA ALA A 109 2.28 -11.15 -16.01
C ALA A 109 3.09 -10.38 -17.05
N TYR A 110 4.24 -9.83 -16.65
CA TYR A 110 5.15 -9.17 -17.59
C TYR A 110 5.71 -10.16 -18.64
N GLN A 111 6.07 -11.37 -18.22
CA GLN A 111 6.64 -12.37 -19.13
C GLN A 111 5.68 -12.79 -20.24
N ILE A 112 4.37 -12.88 -19.97
CA ILE A 112 3.38 -13.32 -20.96
C ILE A 112 2.69 -12.17 -21.71
N ALA A 113 2.68 -10.97 -21.14
CA ALA A 113 1.94 -9.83 -21.66
C ALA A 113 2.80 -8.59 -21.96
N GLY A 114 4.11 -8.65 -21.76
CA GLY A 114 5.00 -7.49 -21.94
C GLY A 114 5.02 -6.90 -23.35
N ASP A 115 4.73 -7.71 -24.37
CA ASP A 115 4.63 -7.25 -25.76
C ASP A 115 3.26 -6.64 -26.10
N TYR A 116 2.25 -6.86 -25.27
CA TYR A 116 0.86 -6.40 -25.49
C TYR A 116 0.43 -5.27 -24.56
N LEU A 117 0.98 -5.26 -23.33
CA LEU A 117 0.64 -4.27 -22.33
C LEU A 117 1.76 -3.25 -22.14
N SER A 118 1.39 -1.98 -22.18
CA SER A 118 2.28 -0.88 -21.84
C SER A 118 2.28 -0.60 -20.34
N GLY A 119 3.36 0.03 -19.85
CA GLY A 119 3.48 0.46 -18.47
C GLY A 119 4.43 -0.40 -17.64
N SER A 120 4.50 -0.13 -16.36
CA SER A 120 5.44 -0.74 -15.42
C SER A 120 4.71 -1.62 -14.40
N ALA A 121 5.18 -2.85 -14.22
CA ALA A 121 4.66 -3.74 -13.18
C ALA A 121 4.87 -3.13 -11.78
N ILE A 122 6.00 -2.47 -11.52
CA ILE A 122 6.29 -1.81 -10.25
C ILE A 122 5.29 -0.69 -9.96
N ARG A 123 4.87 0.07 -11.00
CA ARG A 123 3.83 1.11 -10.88
C ARG A 123 2.41 0.55 -10.95
N GLN A 124 2.23 -0.74 -10.75
CA GLN A 124 0.95 -1.46 -10.64
C GLN A 124 0.12 -1.52 -11.94
N ASN A 125 0.66 -1.13 -13.10
CA ASN A 125 -0.12 -1.07 -14.34
C ASN A 125 -0.66 -2.44 -14.77
N TYR A 126 0.11 -3.53 -14.59
CA TYR A 126 -0.32 -4.88 -14.92
C TYR A 126 -1.44 -5.35 -13.98
N LEU A 127 -1.31 -5.09 -12.67
CA LEU A 127 -2.34 -5.42 -11.69
C LEU A 127 -3.61 -4.62 -11.97
N GLU A 128 -3.49 -3.32 -12.21
CA GLU A 128 -4.65 -2.48 -12.54
C GLU A 128 -5.38 -2.96 -13.79
N THR A 129 -4.63 -3.34 -14.83
CA THR A 129 -5.22 -3.85 -16.08
C THR A 129 -5.95 -5.17 -15.86
N ALA A 130 -5.34 -6.12 -15.13
CA ALA A 130 -5.99 -7.39 -14.79
C ALA A 130 -7.28 -7.18 -13.99
N LEU A 131 -7.24 -6.26 -13.03
CA LEU A 131 -8.41 -5.89 -12.23
C LEU A 131 -9.51 -5.23 -13.06
N LYS A 132 -9.18 -4.33 -13.98
CA LYS A 132 -10.15 -3.73 -14.91
C LYS A 132 -10.86 -4.80 -15.74
N TRP A 133 -10.13 -5.79 -16.24
CA TRP A 133 -10.70 -6.84 -17.07
C TRP A 133 -11.62 -7.76 -16.28
N ILE A 134 -11.19 -8.21 -15.08
CA ILE A 134 -12.02 -9.13 -14.29
C ILE A 134 -13.25 -8.43 -13.70
N ALA A 135 -13.11 -7.19 -13.26
CA ALA A 135 -14.23 -6.38 -12.78
C ALA A 135 -15.26 -6.14 -13.89
N ALA A 136 -14.79 -5.84 -15.12
CA ALA A 136 -15.67 -5.71 -16.29
C ALA A 136 -16.39 -7.03 -16.64
N ARG A 137 -15.70 -8.19 -16.54
CA ARG A 137 -16.32 -9.51 -16.69
C ARG A 137 -17.48 -9.71 -15.73
N ASP A 138 -17.27 -9.32 -14.48
CA ASP A 138 -18.22 -9.55 -13.38
C ASP A 138 -19.29 -8.45 -13.27
N GLY A 139 -19.13 -7.35 -14.03
CA GLY A 139 -20.06 -6.21 -14.02
C GLY A 139 -20.04 -5.42 -12.71
N ILE A 140 -18.88 -5.35 -12.05
CA ILE A 140 -18.67 -4.64 -10.77
C ILE A 140 -17.52 -3.64 -10.88
N GLU A 141 -17.37 -2.77 -9.87
CA GLU A 141 -16.20 -1.88 -9.77
C GLU A 141 -14.97 -2.63 -9.22
N ILE A 142 -13.78 -2.12 -9.52
CA ILE A 142 -12.52 -2.70 -9.03
C ILE A 142 -12.48 -2.75 -7.51
N GLU A 143 -12.99 -1.70 -6.87
CA GLU A 143 -13.07 -1.56 -5.42
C GLU A 143 -13.93 -2.67 -4.80
N ASP A 144 -15.06 -2.97 -5.41
CA ASP A 144 -15.96 -4.04 -4.96
C ASP A 144 -15.29 -5.42 -5.13
N TYR A 145 -14.59 -5.64 -6.25
CA TYR A 145 -13.83 -6.86 -6.47
C TYR A 145 -12.74 -7.03 -5.42
N MET A 146 -11.92 -6.01 -5.18
CA MET A 146 -10.84 -6.07 -4.20
C MET A 146 -11.34 -6.23 -2.77
N SER A 147 -12.42 -5.54 -2.39
CA SER A 147 -13.06 -5.69 -1.08
C SER A 147 -13.58 -7.11 -0.84
N LYS A 148 -14.25 -7.69 -1.84
CA LYS A 148 -14.79 -9.06 -1.75
C LYS A 148 -13.70 -10.11 -1.55
N HIS A 149 -12.57 -9.94 -2.22
CA HIS A 149 -11.47 -10.92 -2.22
C HIS A 149 -10.37 -10.61 -1.20
N GLN A 150 -10.45 -9.51 -0.44
CA GLN A 150 -9.40 -9.03 0.46
C GLN A 150 -8.85 -10.10 1.41
N HIS A 151 -9.72 -10.99 1.90
CA HIS A 151 -9.39 -12.05 2.86
C HIS A 151 -9.12 -13.41 2.22
N ASP A 152 -9.17 -13.53 0.90
CA ASP A 152 -8.83 -14.77 0.22
C ASP A 152 -7.32 -15.04 0.31
N THR A 153 -6.95 -16.31 0.41
CA THR A 153 -5.55 -16.74 0.55
C THR A 153 -4.78 -16.80 -0.76
N ASN A 154 -5.46 -16.69 -1.90
CA ASN A 154 -4.85 -16.75 -3.24
C ASN A 154 -5.61 -15.84 -4.24
N CYS A 155 -4.97 -15.59 -5.37
CA CYS A 155 -5.53 -14.79 -6.47
C CYS A 155 -5.72 -15.60 -7.76
N ASN A 156 -6.01 -16.90 -7.63
CA ASN A 156 -6.06 -17.81 -8.78
C ASN A 156 -7.10 -17.39 -9.83
N ASP A 157 -8.27 -16.91 -9.42
CA ASP A 157 -9.31 -16.45 -10.35
C ASP A 157 -8.79 -15.29 -11.22
N LEU A 158 -8.18 -14.29 -10.60
CA LEU A 158 -7.57 -13.16 -11.30
C LEU A 158 -6.47 -13.61 -12.26
N TRP A 159 -5.58 -14.50 -11.80
CA TRP A 159 -4.45 -14.97 -12.59
C TRP A 159 -4.87 -15.81 -13.78
N LEU A 160 -5.75 -16.77 -13.58
CA LEU A 160 -6.28 -17.63 -14.65
C LEU A 160 -7.06 -16.81 -15.68
N TYR A 161 -7.88 -15.86 -15.23
CA TYR A 161 -8.61 -14.99 -16.15
C TYR A 161 -7.66 -14.13 -16.98
N PHE A 162 -6.64 -13.53 -16.35
CA PHE A 162 -5.62 -12.76 -17.07
C PHE A 162 -4.93 -13.59 -18.16
N GLN A 163 -4.52 -14.81 -17.84
CA GLN A 163 -3.94 -15.73 -18.82
C GLN A 163 -4.90 -16.04 -19.99
N THR A 164 -6.20 -16.22 -19.70
CA THR A 164 -7.21 -16.49 -20.71
C THR A 164 -7.41 -15.32 -21.67
N VAL A 165 -7.21 -14.08 -21.21
CA VAL A 165 -7.37 -12.88 -22.05
C VAL A 165 -6.13 -12.66 -22.93
N ILE A 166 -4.93 -13.03 -22.45
CA ILE A 166 -3.66 -12.83 -23.17
C ILE A 166 -3.42 -13.96 -24.22
N ASN A 167 -3.83 -15.20 -23.99
CA ASN A 167 -3.66 -16.35 -24.88
C ASN A 167 -4.80 -16.46 -25.88
#